data_2febfee3d3331b423a22cab460fa1aeb
#
_entry.id   2febfee3d3331b423a22cab460fa1aeb
#
_cell.length_a   1.000
_cell.length_b   1.000
_cell.length_c   1.000
_cell.angle_alpha   90.00
_cell.angle_beta   90.00
_cell.angle_gamma   90.00
#
_symmetry.space_group_name_H-M   'P 1'
#
loop_
_entity.id
_entity.type
_entity.pdbx_description
1 polymer ?
#
loop_
_entity_poly.entity_id
_entity_poly.type
_entity_poly.pdbx_seq_one_letter_code
_entity_poly.pdbx_strand_id
1 'polypeptide(L)'
;QGAVVVQKLNTNVFPEPQQLVANARKIEQHLKVKRAAGEYNLEIIEHIPSRSNHYSINIQDDTWRALAFIGDSRSEEVVQSAEQAKTAASAFGQFAAALQDFDANSLYPVIANFHNLAMRMDMLEHAVSADKVGRVKDVQEQLDFCRQQIHLVEQLAALENSIPLRPCHNDTKINNMLFSTRDNSAKAVIDLDTCMPGLWLFDFGDMVRTFCSPEAEDSTALDKVTVREDIFAALVEGYIEPLKAHITEQEKASFWLGAQVMPFMIGVRFLTDYLDGDNYFGIKHPEHNLERANNQFALYRSVVAQQETLKALIVNA
;
A
#
# COMPACT_ATOMS: atom_id res chain seq x y z
N GLN A 1 -29.06 -10.02 14.15
CA GLN A 1 -28.34 -8.81 13.71
C GLN A 1 -26.87 -9.05 13.99
N GLY A 2 -26.02 -9.00 12.96
CA GLY A 2 -24.58 -9.16 13.10
C GLY A 2 -23.92 -7.91 13.73
N ALA A 3 -22.69 -8.05 14.20
CA ALA A 3 -21.87 -6.91 14.64
C ALA A 3 -21.53 -6.01 13.44
N VAL A 4 -21.37 -4.73 13.69
CA VAL A 4 -21.03 -3.71 12.69
C VAL A 4 -19.84 -2.88 13.15
N VAL A 5 -19.05 -2.43 12.18
CA VAL A 5 -17.97 -1.46 12.38
C VAL A 5 -18.49 -0.11 11.89
N VAL A 6 -18.49 0.89 12.77
CA VAL A 6 -18.85 2.26 12.40
C VAL A 6 -17.57 3.08 12.31
N GLN A 7 -17.35 3.73 11.17
CA GLN A 7 -16.13 4.48 10.89
C GLN A 7 -16.44 5.93 10.55
N LYS A 8 -15.69 6.84 11.17
CA LYS A 8 -15.60 8.23 10.76
C LYS A 8 -14.54 8.32 9.65
N LEU A 9 -14.90 8.91 8.52
CA LEU A 9 -13.98 9.10 7.41
C LEU A 9 -13.12 10.36 7.66
N ASN A 10 -11.82 10.23 7.39
CA ASN A 10 -10.88 11.34 7.55
C ASN A 10 -10.92 12.25 6.32
N THR A 11 -11.69 13.33 6.38
CA THR A 11 -11.86 14.28 5.27
C THR A 11 -10.60 15.12 4.97
N ASN A 12 -9.62 15.15 5.86
CA ASN A 12 -8.33 15.78 5.57
C ASN A 12 -7.50 14.94 4.58
N VAL A 13 -7.62 13.61 4.64
CA VAL A 13 -6.96 12.68 3.72
C VAL A 13 -7.80 12.43 2.49
N PHE A 14 -9.11 12.29 2.67
CA PHE A 14 -10.11 12.00 1.64
C PHE A 14 -11.11 13.17 1.53
N PRO A 15 -10.79 14.21 0.75
CA PRO A 15 -11.64 15.40 0.66
C PRO A 15 -13.06 15.12 0.15
N GLU A 16 -13.21 14.06 -0.66
CA GLU A 16 -14.47 13.64 -1.27
C GLU A 16 -14.89 12.25 -0.76
N PRO A 17 -15.33 12.12 0.52
CA PRO A 17 -15.63 10.83 1.14
C PRO A 17 -16.72 10.03 0.42
N GLN A 18 -17.61 10.69 -0.33
CA GLN A 18 -18.63 10.02 -1.16
C GLN A 18 -18.01 9.26 -2.32
N GLN A 19 -16.92 9.77 -2.94
CA GLN A 19 -16.20 9.08 -4.01
C GLN A 19 -15.48 7.84 -3.48
N LEU A 20 -14.89 7.93 -2.28
CA LEU A 20 -14.29 6.80 -1.59
C LEU A 20 -15.31 5.68 -1.36
N VAL A 21 -16.46 6.00 -0.77
CA VAL A 21 -17.54 5.02 -0.54
C VAL A 21 -18.06 4.46 -1.86
N ALA A 22 -18.17 5.29 -2.90
CA ALA A 22 -18.61 4.84 -4.23
C ALA A 22 -17.61 3.83 -4.84
N ASN A 23 -16.30 4.07 -4.75
CA ASN A 23 -15.27 3.14 -5.20
C ASN A 23 -15.37 1.81 -4.46
N ALA A 24 -15.37 1.84 -3.13
CA ALA A 24 -15.44 0.64 -2.29
C ALA A 24 -16.71 -0.17 -2.58
N ARG A 25 -17.84 0.49 -2.82
CA ARG A 25 -19.10 -0.16 -3.20
C ARG A 25 -19.05 -0.81 -4.59
N LYS A 26 -18.43 -0.17 -5.58
CA LYS A 26 -18.25 -0.76 -6.91
C LYS A 26 -17.41 -2.04 -6.84
N ILE A 27 -16.29 -1.98 -6.09
CA ILE A 27 -15.42 -3.13 -5.86
C ILE A 27 -16.16 -4.24 -5.11
N GLU A 28 -16.87 -3.92 -4.02
CA GLU A 28 -17.70 -4.88 -3.28
C GLU A 28 -18.69 -5.61 -4.19
N GLN A 29 -19.41 -4.88 -5.06
CA GLN A 29 -20.38 -5.45 -5.97
C GLN A 29 -19.72 -6.39 -7.00
N HIS A 30 -18.58 -5.98 -7.56
CA HIS A 30 -17.83 -6.78 -8.51
C HIS A 30 -17.30 -8.08 -7.86
N LEU A 31 -16.71 -7.98 -6.67
CA LEU A 31 -16.22 -9.14 -5.93
C LEU A 31 -17.35 -10.12 -5.55
N LYS A 32 -18.56 -9.61 -5.26
CA LYS A 32 -19.75 -10.47 -5.03
C LYS A 32 -20.10 -11.28 -6.28
N VAL A 33 -20.01 -10.69 -7.46
CA VAL A 33 -20.23 -11.40 -8.73
C VAL A 33 -19.13 -12.47 -8.92
N LYS A 34 -17.87 -12.11 -8.73
CA LYS A 34 -16.73 -13.04 -8.82
C LYS A 34 -16.85 -14.20 -7.82
N ARG A 35 -17.26 -13.91 -6.60
CA ARG A 35 -17.48 -14.95 -5.58
C ARG A 35 -18.61 -15.90 -5.94
N ALA A 36 -19.71 -15.38 -6.47
CA ALA A 36 -20.83 -16.21 -6.94
C ALA A 36 -20.44 -17.10 -8.12
N ALA A 37 -19.47 -16.67 -8.95
CA ALA A 37 -18.91 -17.47 -10.03
C ALA A 37 -17.81 -18.47 -9.58
N GLY A 38 -17.40 -18.44 -8.31
CA GLY A 38 -16.29 -19.26 -7.79
C GLY A 38 -14.89 -18.74 -8.15
N GLU A 39 -14.79 -17.49 -8.63
CA GLU A 39 -13.54 -16.85 -9.06
C GLU A 39 -12.88 -16.04 -7.93
N TYR A 40 -13.54 -15.87 -6.78
CA TYR A 40 -13.02 -15.20 -5.58
C TYR A 40 -13.49 -15.93 -4.33
N ASN A 41 -12.59 -16.32 -3.43
CA ASN A 41 -12.91 -17.19 -2.32
C ASN A 41 -12.89 -16.50 -0.94
N LEU A 42 -12.36 -15.27 -0.86
CA LEU A 42 -12.29 -14.55 0.41
C LEU A 42 -13.65 -13.93 0.77
N GLU A 43 -13.83 -13.62 2.05
CA GLU A 43 -14.97 -12.84 2.51
C GLU A 43 -14.83 -11.39 1.99
N ILE A 44 -15.96 -10.76 1.75
CA ILE A 44 -16.03 -9.41 1.17
C ILE A 44 -16.49 -8.46 2.25
N ILE A 45 -15.77 -7.32 2.39
CA ILE A 45 -16.22 -6.25 3.27
C ILE A 45 -17.53 -5.65 2.70
N GLU A 46 -18.58 -5.66 3.50
CA GLU A 46 -19.89 -5.20 3.04
C GLU A 46 -20.27 -3.88 3.71
N HIS A 47 -20.67 -2.92 2.90
CA HIS A 47 -21.23 -1.67 3.41
C HIS A 47 -22.67 -1.87 3.83
N ILE A 48 -23.02 -1.37 5.01
CA ILE A 48 -24.38 -1.41 5.57
C ILE A 48 -25.05 -0.07 5.29
N PRO A 49 -26.18 -0.07 4.56
CA PRO A 49 -26.90 1.18 4.30
C PRO A 49 -27.58 1.69 5.57
N SER A 50 -27.68 3.00 5.67
CA SER A 50 -28.53 3.68 6.66
C SER A 50 -30.01 3.35 6.45
N ARG A 51 -30.87 3.74 7.40
CA ARG A 51 -32.33 3.60 7.25
C ARG A 51 -32.91 4.34 6.04
N SER A 52 -32.22 5.38 5.57
CA SER A 52 -32.55 6.14 4.35
C SER A 52 -31.89 5.60 3.09
N ASN A 53 -31.30 4.41 3.16
CA ASN A 53 -30.62 3.71 2.04
C ASN A 53 -29.37 4.43 1.49
N HIS A 54 -28.64 5.18 2.34
CA HIS A 54 -27.36 5.77 2.01
C HIS A 54 -26.22 4.99 2.68
N TYR A 55 -25.09 4.83 1.99
CA TYR A 55 -23.91 4.11 2.48
C TYR A 55 -22.91 4.97 3.25
N SER A 56 -23.14 6.29 3.26
CA SER A 56 -22.50 7.25 4.16
C SER A 56 -23.55 8.25 4.63
N ILE A 57 -23.34 8.80 5.82
CA ILE A 57 -24.19 9.84 6.42
C ILE A 57 -23.30 10.92 7.02
N ASN A 58 -23.79 12.15 6.98
CA ASN A 58 -23.15 13.26 7.68
C ASN A 58 -23.82 13.45 9.04
N ILE A 59 -23.01 13.49 10.08
CA ILE A 59 -23.41 13.83 11.45
C ILE A 59 -22.57 15.04 11.86
N GLN A 60 -23.21 16.19 11.98
CA GLN A 60 -22.52 17.48 12.09
C GLN A 60 -21.59 17.69 10.88
N ASP A 61 -20.29 17.92 11.11
CA ASP A 61 -19.29 18.12 10.07
C ASP A 61 -18.56 16.83 9.65
N ASP A 62 -18.92 15.69 10.24
CA ASP A 62 -18.25 14.42 10.04
C ASP A 62 -19.02 13.49 9.12
N THR A 63 -18.31 12.83 8.22
CA THR A 63 -18.89 11.76 7.38
C THR A 63 -18.62 10.40 8.01
N TRP A 64 -19.67 9.59 8.12
CA TRP A 64 -19.66 8.26 8.74
C TRP A 64 -20.14 7.19 7.78
N ARG A 65 -19.60 5.99 7.89
CA ARG A 65 -20.10 4.77 7.23
C ARG A 65 -20.20 3.61 8.22
N ALA A 66 -20.96 2.58 7.83
CA ALA A 66 -21.04 1.33 8.56
C ALA A 66 -20.66 0.16 7.66
N LEU A 67 -19.86 -0.76 8.19
CA LEU A 67 -19.40 -1.99 7.52
C LEU A 67 -19.84 -3.20 8.33
N ALA A 68 -20.10 -4.31 7.67
CA ALA A 68 -20.33 -5.59 8.34
C ALA A 68 -19.04 -6.06 9.02
N PHE A 69 -19.16 -6.49 10.27
CA PHE A 69 -18.02 -7.06 10.99
C PHE A 69 -17.77 -8.49 10.51
N ILE A 70 -16.55 -8.79 10.12
CA ILE A 70 -16.11 -10.14 9.75
C ILE A 70 -15.63 -10.84 11.01
N GLY A 71 -16.47 -11.75 11.54
CA GLY A 71 -16.18 -12.49 12.77
C GLY A 71 -15.12 -13.60 12.58
N ASP A 72 -14.68 -14.23 13.67
CA ASP A 72 -13.65 -15.29 13.67
C ASP A 72 -12.39 -14.89 12.88
N SER A 73 -12.00 -13.62 12.98
CA SER A 73 -10.86 -13.04 12.26
C SER A 73 -9.96 -12.23 13.19
N ARG A 74 -8.71 -12.08 12.77
CA ARG A 74 -7.74 -11.18 13.36
C ARG A 74 -6.89 -10.52 12.28
N SER A 75 -6.39 -9.34 12.55
CA SER A 75 -5.33 -8.69 11.78
C SER A 75 -3.97 -8.92 12.46
N GLU A 76 -2.90 -8.74 11.69
CA GLU A 76 -1.53 -8.81 12.18
C GLU A 76 -0.81 -7.50 11.84
N GLU A 77 0.15 -7.11 12.67
CA GLU A 77 0.91 -5.88 12.47
C GLU A 77 2.26 -6.14 11.77
N VAL A 78 2.82 -7.33 11.95
CA VAL A 78 4.15 -7.71 11.43
C VAL A 78 4.09 -9.15 10.92
N VAL A 79 4.72 -9.40 9.78
CA VAL A 79 4.88 -10.75 9.21
C VAL A 79 5.87 -11.57 10.05
N GLN A 80 5.40 -12.71 10.56
CA GLN A 80 6.15 -13.59 11.46
C GLN A 80 6.86 -14.74 10.74
N SER A 81 6.33 -15.17 9.58
CA SER A 81 6.88 -16.33 8.85
C SER A 81 6.65 -16.23 7.34
N ALA A 82 7.43 -16.99 6.57
CA ALA A 82 7.24 -17.12 5.12
C ALA A 82 5.84 -17.65 4.75
N GLU A 83 5.28 -18.58 5.52
CA GLU A 83 3.93 -19.09 5.30
C GLU A 83 2.88 -17.99 5.47
N GLN A 84 3.01 -17.16 6.51
CA GLN A 84 2.12 -16.02 6.73
C GLN A 84 2.25 -14.98 5.63
N ALA A 85 3.48 -14.67 5.17
CA ALA A 85 3.75 -13.77 4.05
C ALA A 85 3.07 -14.28 2.76
N LYS A 86 3.25 -15.57 2.45
CA LYS A 86 2.64 -16.21 1.28
C LYS A 86 1.12 -16.13 1.34
N THR A 87 0.53 -16.43 2.50
CA THR A 87 -0.92 -16.38 2.71
C THR A 87 -1.47 -14.97 2.49
N ALA A 88 -0.83 -13.95 3.06
CA ALA A 88 -1.25 -12.56 2.89
C ALA A 88 -1.05 -12.07 1.45
N ALA A 89 0.09 -12.33 0.85
CA ALA A 89 0.38 -11.97 -0.53
C ALA A 89 -0.58 -12.66 -1.51
N SER A 90 -0.91 -13.94 -1.28
CA SER A 90 -1.91 -14.66 -2.07
C SER A 90 -3.31 -14.04 -1.95
N ALA A 91 -3.69 -13.53 -0.78
CA ALA A 91 -4.97 -12.83 -0.61
C ALA A 91 -5.03 -11.55 -1.45
N PHE A 92 -3.97 -10.72 -1.41
CA PHE A 92 -3.88 -9.54 -2.26
C PHE A 92 -3.78 -9.87 -3.75
N GLY A 93 -3.07 -10.96 -4.11
CA GLY A 93 -3.02 -11.46 -5.48
C GLY A 93 -4.40 -11.94 -5.98
N GLN A 94 -5.17 -12.66 -5.17
CA GLN A 94 -6.55 -13.06 -5.49
C GLN A 94 -7.47 -11.85 -5.64
N PHE A 95 -7.32 -10.84 -4.79
CA PHE A 95 -8.05 -9.58 -4.89
C PHE A 95 -7.76 -8.88 -6.22
N ALA A 96 -6.48 -8.72 -6.58
CA ALA A 96 -6.04 -8.11 -7.84
C ALA A 96 -6.51 -8.93 -9.06
N ALA A 97 -6.41 -10.26 -9.02
CA ALA A 97 -6.88 -11.16 -10.08
C ALA A 97 -8.41 -11.07 -10.27
N ALA A 98 -9.17 -11.01 -9.18
CA ALA A 98 -10.62 -10.87 -9.25
C ALA A 98 -11.07 -9.53 -9.86
N LEU A 99 -10.23 -8.50 -9.79
CA LEU A 99 -10.48 -7.17 -10.35
C LEU A 99 -9.84 -6.94 -11.73
N GLN A 100 -9.21 -7.94 -12.34
CA GLN A 100 -8.44 -7.78 -13.58
C GLN A 100 -9.31 -7.33 -14.78
N ASP A 101 -10.58 -7.69 -14.80
CA ASP A 101 -11.57 -7.31 -15.83
C ASP A 101 -12.46 -6.13 -15.40
N PHE A 102 -12.18 -5.53 -14.23
CA PHE A 102 -12.87 -4.33 -13.78
C PHE A 102 -12.28 -3.09 -14.48
N ASP A 103 -13.15 -2.21 -14.97
CA ASP A 103 -12.71 -0.95 -15.58
C ASP A 103 -12.12 0.00 -14.51
N ALA A 104 -10.79 0.05 -14.44
CA ALA A 104 -10.06 0.91 -13.53
C ALA A 104 -10.44 2.38 -13.66
N ASN A 105 -10.74 2.87 -14.90
CA ASN A 105 -11.11 4.27 -15.14
C ASN A 105 -12.48 4.63 -14.57
N SER A 106 -13.29 3.65 -14.19
CA SER A 106 -14.55 3.90 -13.50
C SER A 106 -14.39 4.28 -12.03
N LEU A 107 -13.21 4.08 -11.45
CA LEU A 107 -12.88 4.48 -10.08
C LEU A 107 -12.41 5.93 -10.01
N TYR A 108 -12.79 6.62 -8.95
CA TYR A 108 -12.29 7.95 -8.65
C TYR A 108 -10.86 7.89 -8.07
N PRO A 109 -9.97 8.83 -8.42
CA PRO A 109 -8.66 8.96 -7.79
C PRO A 109 -8.81 9.65 -6.42
N VAL A 110 -9.22 8.88 -5.40
CA VAL A 110 -9.57 9.38 -4.06
C VAL A 110 -8.43 10.10 -3.33
N ILE A 111 -7.19 9.80 -3.69
CA ILE A 111 -6.00 10.57 -3.32
C ILE A 111 -5.25 10.89 -4.61
N ALA A 112 -5.33 12.13 -5.06
CA ALA A 112 -4.64 12.56 -6.27
C ALA A 112 -3.11 12.37 -6.13
N ASN A 113 -2.48 11.86 -7.20
CA ASN A 113 -1.03 11.66 -7.26
C ASN A 113 -0.45 10.81 -6.10
N PHE A 114 -1.19 9.82 -5.62
CA PHE A 114 -0.82 9.07 -4.42
C PHE A 114 0.58 8.45 -4.53
N HIS A 115 0.87 7.78 -5.65
CA HIS A 115 2.17 7.16 -5.93
C HIS A 115 2.98 7.89 -7.02
N ASN A 116 2.81 9.19 -7.15
CA ASN A 116 3.58 10.02 -8.08
C ASN A 116 4.94 10.41 -7.47
N LEU A 117 5.98 9.62 -7.73
CA LEU A 117 7.32 9.84 -7.19
C LEU A 117 7.91 11.18 -7.65
N ALA A 118 7.70 11.59 -8.91
CA ALA A 118 8.20 12.87 -9.42
C ALA A 118 7.67 14.03 -8.57
N MET A 119 6.34 14.06 -8.34
CA MET A 119 5.72 15.08 -7.49
C MET A 119 6.24 15.01 -6.03
N ARG A 120 6.50 13.80 -5.50
CA ARG A 120 7.06 13.68 -4.13
C ARG A 120 8.46 14.25 -4.03
N MET A 121 9.29 14.07 -5.06
CA MET A 121 10.61 14.68 -5.14
C MET A 121 10.53 16.22 -5.26
N ASP A 122 9.60 16.73 -6.08
CA ASP A 122 9.35 18.17 -6.18
C ASP A 122 8.89 18.78 -4.84
N MET A 123 8.00 18.07 -4.13
CA MET A 123 7.56 18.50 -2.78
C MET A 123 8.72 18.53 -1.78
N LEU A 124 9.64 17.56 -1.83
CA LEU A 124 10.85 17.56 -1.01
C LEU A 124 11.71 18.80 -1.28
N GLU A 125 12.00 19.11 -2.56
CA GLU A 125 12.82 20.27 -2.91
C GLU A 125 12.12 21.61 -2.55
N HIS A 126 10.79 21.66 -2.60
CA HIS A 126 10.03 22.80 -2.09
C HIS A 126 10.17 22.95 -0.57
N ALA A 127 10.07 21.85 0.18
CA ALA A 127 10.25 21.87 1.64
C ALA A 127 11.67 22.29 2.02
N VAL A 128 12.69 21.82 1.27
CA VAL A 128 14.09 22.24 1.42
C VAL A 128 14.24 23.74 1.18
N SER A 129 13.66 24.25 0.10
CA SER A 129 13.76 25.66 -0.27
C SER A 129 13.06 26.59 0.73
N ALA A 130 11.96 26.12 1.31
CA ALA A 130 11.18 26.88 2.29
C ALA A 130 11.80 26.86 3.69
N ASP A 131 12.45 25.77 4.07
CA ASP A 131 13.07 25.49 5.38
C ASP A 131 12.26 26.05 6.57
N LYS A 132 10.96 25.78 6.57
CA LYS A 132 9.97 26.40 7.48
C LYS A 132 10.31 26.31 8.96
N VAL A 133 10.98 25.22 9.34
CA VAL A 133 11.30 24.91 10.73
C VAL A 133 12.80 24.83 11.01
N GLY A 134 13.66 25.21 10.04
CA GLY A 134 15.12 25.30 10.18
C GLY A 134 15.83 23.94 10.31
N ARG A 135 15.24 22.84 9.81
CA ARG A 135 15.76 21.47 9.93
C ARG A 135 16.59 21.00 8.73
N VAL A 136 16.63 21.75 7.63
CA VAL A 136 17.35 21.36 6.39
C VAL A 136 18.82 21.09 6.64
N LYS A 137 19.47 21.89 7.51
CA LYS A 137 20.89 21.72 7.86
C LYS A 137 21.21 20.38 8.52
N ASP A 138 20.23 19.74 9.16
CA ASP A 138 20.41 18.52 9.97
C ASP A 138 20.20 17.24 9.14
N VAL A 139 19.75 17.34 7.86
CA VAL A 139 19.38 16.20 7.00
C VAL A 139 20.07 16.20 5.64
N GLN A 140 21.23 16.83 5.52
CA GLN A 140 21.94 16.96 4.23
C GLN A 140 22.29 15.59 3.61
N GLU A 141 22.67 14.61 4.43
CA GLU A 141 22.97 13.25 3.98
C GLU A 141 21.74 12.58 3.36
N GLN A 142 20.57 12.73 3.97
CA GLN A 142 19.31 12.20 3.45
C GLN A 142 18.89 12.88 2.14
N LEU A 143 19.09 14.19 2.04
CA LEU A 143 18.78 14.95 0.83
C LEU A 143 19.68 14.52 -0.34
N ASP A 144 20.98 14.41 -0.11
CA ASP A 144 21.93 13.94 -1.12
C ASP A 144 21.61 12.53 -1.56
N PHE A 145 21.23 11.65 -0.61
CA PHE A 145 20.77 10.30 -0.93
C PHE A 145 19.52 10.33 -1.83
N CYS A 146 18.51 11.13 -1.50
CA CYS A 146 17.30 11.25 -2.31
C CYS A 146 17.59 11.71 -3.74
N ARG A 147 18.43 12.72 -3.91
CA ARG A 147 18.84 13.27 -5.22
C ARG A 147 19.56 12.23 -6.09
N GLN A 148 20.38 11.37 -5.48
CA GLN A 148 21.06 10.27 -6.20
C GLN A 148 20.09 9.23 -6.78
N GLN A 149 18.85 9.13 -6.26
CA GLN A 149 17.85 8.17 -6.72
C GLN A 149 16.91 8.73 -7.80
N ILE A 150 17.21 9.86 -8.41
CA ILE A 150 16.35 10.49 -9.44
C ILE A 150 16.04 9.56 -10.62
N HIS A 151 16.91 8.60 -10.90
CA HIS A 151 16.72 7.59 -11.94
C HIS A 151 15.44 6.74 -11.76
N LEU A 152 14.93 6.59 -10.52
CA LEU A 152 13.68 5.89 -10.25
C LEU A 152 12.47 6.65 -10.83
N VAL A 153 12.52 7.99 -10.81
CA VAL A 153 11.48 8.83 -11.45
C VAL A 153 11.43 8.57 -12.95
N GLU A 154 12.61 8.54 -13.62
CA GLU A 154 12.71 8.31 -15.05
C GLU A 154 12.22 6.90 -15.43
N GLN A 155 12.57 5.89 -14.62
CA GLN A 155 12.11 4.52 -14.84
C GLN A 155 10.60 4.36 -14.68
N LEU A 156 9.98 5.02 -13.68
CA LEU A 156 8.53 5.03 -13.53
C LEU A 156 7.83 5.71 -14.72
N ALA A 157 8.31 6.89 -15.12
CA ALA A 157 7.75 7.62 -16.25
C ALA A 157 7.80 6.81 -17.55
N ALA A 158 8.84 6.00 -17.75
CA ALA A 158 8.96 5.10 -18.91
C ALA A 158 7.91 3.97 -18.89
N LEU A 159 7.38 3.59 -17.74
CA LEU A 159 6.37 2.54 -17.59
C LEU A 159 4.92 3.04 -17.75
N GLU A 160 4.62 4.31 -17.47
CA GLU A 160 3.26 4.84 -17.37
C GLU A 160 2.38 4.57 -18.59
N ASN A 161 2.99 4.46 -19.78
CA ASN A 161 2.28 4.18 -21.03
C ASN A 161 2.55 2.77 -21.60
N SER A 162 3.30 1.93 -20.88
CA SER A 162 3.74 0.62 -21.37
C SER A 162 3.07 -0.55 -20.67
N ILE A 163 2.50 -0.34 -19.49
CA ILE A 163 1.74 -1.33 -18.71
C ILE A 163 0.33 -0.85 -18.44
N PRO A 164 -0.64 -1.77 -18.32
CA PRO A 164 -2.04 -1.40 -18.16
C PRO A 164 -2.33 -0.78 -16.78
N LEU A 165 -3.25 0.19 -16.77
CA LEU A 165 -3.83 0.71 -15.55
C LEU A 165 -4.77 -0.34 -14.95
N ARG A 166 -4.63 -0.60 -13.66
CA ARG A 166 -5.37 -1.62 -12.91
C ARG A 166 -6.11 -1.02 -11.72
N PRO A 167 -7.21 -1.61 -11.26
CA PRO A 167 -7.68 -1.35 -9.90
C PRO A 167 -6.63 -1.87 -8.92
N CYS A 168 -6.05 -0.99 -8.11
CA CYS A 168 -5.05 -1.33 -7.09
C CYS A 168 -5.62 -1.08 -5.70
N HIS A 169 -5.15 -1.85 -4.72
CA HIS A 169 -5.45 -1.61 -3.31
C HIS A 169 -4.73 -0.37 -2.79
N ASN A 170 -3.48 -0.18 -3.21
CA ASN A 170 -2.58 0.94 -2.89
C ASN A 170 -2.19 1.08 -1.40
N ASP A 171 -2.56 0.11 -0.55
CA ASP A 171 -2.14 0.05 0.86
C ASP A 171 -2.14 -1.42 1.31
N THR A 172 -1.26 -2.24 0.69
CA THR A 172 -1.23 -3.70 0.85
C THR A 172 -0.45 -4.16 2.08
N LYS A 173 -0.60 -3.42 3.18
CA LYS A 173 -0.03 -3.80 4.48
C LYS A 173 -0.70 -5.06 5.03
N ILE A 174 0.05 -5.84 5.83
CA ILE A 174 -0.47 -7.07 6.41
C ILE A 174 -1.71 -6.83 7.30
N ASN A 175 -1.80 -5.69 7.97
CA ASN A 175 -2.96 -5.37 8.81
C ASN A 175 -4.24 -5.03 8.02
N ASN A 176 -4.13 -4.87 6.70
CA ASN A 176 -5.26 -4.76 5.77
C ASN A 176 -5.72 -6.12 5.22
N MET A 177 -5.20 -7.21 5.79
CA MET A 177 -5.66 -8.57 5.54
C MET A 177 -6.12 -9.22 6.85
N LEU A 178 -7.29 -9.84 6.83
CA LEU A 178 -7.80 -10.61 7.96
C LEU A 178 -7.46 -12.09 7.81
N PHE A 179 -6.91 -12.66 8.87
CA PHE A 179 -6.65 -14.08 9.01
C PHE A 179 -7.77 -14.76 9.79
N SER A 180 -8.11 -16.00 9.45
CA SER A 180 -9.00 -16.83 10.24
C SER A 180 -8.37 -17.19 11.59
N THR A 181 -9.13 -17.04 12.67
CA THR A 181 -8.69 -17.45 14.01
C THR A 181 -8.68 -18.98 14.20
N ARG A 182 -9.25 -19.74 13.25
CA ARG A 182 -9.38 -21.19 13.33
C ARG A 182 -8.17 -21.93 12.77
N ASP A 183 -7.67 -21.47 11.63
CA ASP A 183 -6.69 -22.21 10.83
C ASP A 183 -5.61 -21.31 10.20
N ASN A 184 -5.59 -20.01 10.53
CA ASN A 184 -4.67 -19.01 9.99
C ASN A 184 -4.77 -18.78 8.47
N SER A 185 -5.79 -19.29 7.80
CA SER A 185 -6.02 -19.01 6.38
C SER A 185 -6.38 -17.56 6.13
N ALA A 186 -6.20 -17.08 4.90
CA ALA A 186 -6.67 -15.77 4.48
C ALA A 186 -8.19 -15.71 4.53
N LYS A 187 -8.74 -14.65 5.11
CA LYS A 187 -10.17 -14.49 5.30
C LYS A 187 -10.77 -13.36 4.48
N ALA A 188 -10.19 -12.17 4.54
CA ALA A 188 -10.66 -11.01 3.79
C ALA A 188 -9.54 -10.00 3.58
N VAL A 189 -9.57 -9.31 2.44
CA VAL A 189 -8.86 -8.04 2.23
C VAL A 189 -9.79 -6.92 2.67
N ILE A 190 -9.28 -6.02 3.49
CA ILE A 190 -10.05 -4.91 4.10
C ILE A 190 -9.39 -3.56 3.81
N ASP A 191 -10.00 -2.49 4.27
CA ASP A 191 -9.55 -1.10 4.07
C ASP A 191 -9.43 -0.70 2.59
N LEU A 192 -10.57 -0.75 1.90
CA LEU A 192 -10.65 -0.42 0.47
C LEU A 192 -10.62 1.09 0.19
N ASP A 193 -10.24 1.91 1.15
CA ASP A 193 -10.31 3.39 1.09
C ASP A 193 -9.32 3.98 0.09
N THR A 194 -8.21 3.30 -0.13
CA THR A 194 -7.18 3.67 -1.10
C THR A 194 -7.35 2.98 -2.46
N CYS A 195 -8.41 2.18 -2.63
CA CYS A 195 -8.65 1.51 -3.90
C CYS A 195 -9.00 2.51 -5.00
N MET A 196 -8.09 2.62 -5.97
CA MET A 196 -8.20 3.52 -7.12
C MET A 196 -7.35 3.00 -8.29
N PRO A 197 -7.43 3.64 -9.47
CA PRO A 197 -6.57 3.25 -10.58
C PRO A 197 -5.08 3.38 -10.23
N GLY A 198 -4.30 2.38 -10.59
CA GLY A 198 -2.85 2.33 -10.31
C GLY A 198 -2.14 1.27 -11.14
N LEU A 199 -0.92 0.94 -10.74
CA LEU A 199 -0.11 -0.11 -11.33
C LEU A 199 0.17 -1.16 -10.26
N TRP A 200 0.06 -2.44 -10.60
CA TRP A 200 0.30 -3.54 -9.63
C TRP A 200 1.69 -3.53 -9.00
N LEU A 201 2.65 -2.86 -9.63
CA LEU A 201 3.99 -2.69 -9.03
C LEU A 201 3.95 -1.92 -7.69
N PHE A 202 2.98 -1.02 -7.48
CA PHE A 202 2.84 -0.29 -6.22
C PHE A 202 2.29 -1.20 -5.11
N ASP A 203 1.28 -2.02 -5.41
CA ASP A 203 0.76 -3.01 -4.46
C ASP A 203 1.86 -4.02 -4.08
N PHE A 204 2.60 -4.54 -5.08
CA PHE A 204 3.73 -5.42 -4.83
C PHE A 204 4.82 -4.74 -3.97
N GLY A 205 5.20 -3.54 -4.33
CA GLY A 205 6.25 -2.79 -3.62
C GLY A 205 5.84 -2.42 -2.18
N ASP A 206 4.57 -2.14 -1.93
CA ASP A 206 4.09 -1.86 -0.57
C ASP A 206 4.09 -3.12 0.31
N MET A 207 3.77 -4.30 -0.25
CA MET A 207 3.98 -5.56 0.46
C MET A 207 5.47 -5.80 0.75
N VAL A 208 6.38 -5.57 -0.20
CA VAL A 208 7.82 -5.69 0.07
C VAL A 208 8.24 -4.80 1.23
N ARG A 209 7.80 -3.55 1.23
CA ARG A 209 8.07 -2.57 2.28
C ARG A 209 7.58 -3.01 3.65
N THR A 210 6.39 -3.58 3.73
CA THR A 210 5.73 -3.88 5.01
C THR A 210 5.92 -5.31 5.49
N PHE A 211 6.22 -6.27 4.61
CA PHE A 211 6.38 -7.67 4.99
C PHE A 211 7.84 -8.05 5.22
N CYS A 212 8.76 -7.51 4.39
CA CYS A 212 10.11 -8.07 4.30
C CYS A 212 11.05 -7.59 5.42
N SER A 213 10.82 -6.41 6.01
CA SER A 213 11.61 -5.96 7.16
C SER A 213 11.21 -6.72 8.44
N PRO A 214 12.17 -7.16 9.27
CA PRO A 214 11.87 -7.67 10.61
C PRO A 214 11.57 -6.55 11.61
N GLU A 215 11.93 -5.31 11.28
CA GLU A 215 11.81 -4.14 12.13
C GLU A 215 10.52 -3.36 11.82
N ALA A 216 9.94 -2.74 12.83
CA ALA A 216 8.83 -1.80 12.67
C ALA A 216 9.27 -0.56 11.86
N GLU A 217 8.30 0.12 11.23
CA GLU A 217 8.55 1.29 10.37
C GLU A 217 9.23 2.46 11.12
N ASP A 218 9.02 2.55 12.42
CA ASP A 218 9.59 3.57 13.31
C ASP A 218 10.79 3.06 14.15
N SER A 219 11.34 1.87 13.82
CA SER A 219 12.54 1.35 14.48
C SER A 219 13.76 2.15 14.10
N THR A 220 14.54 2.53 15.10
CA THR A 220 15.84 3.21 14.94
C THR A 220 17.03 2.24 14.84
N ALA A 221 16.79 0.93 14.93
CA ALA A 221 17.81 -0.10 14.75
C ALA A 221 18.09 -0.35 13.25
N LEU A 222 18.63 0.65 12.57
CA LEU A 222 18.79 0.68 11.10
C LEU A 222 19.66 -0.46 10.57
N ASP A 223 20.59 -0.97 11.36
CA ASP A 223 21.43 -2.13 11.05
C ASP A 223 20.63 -3.45 10.96
N LYS A 224 19.45 -3.48 11.55
CA LYS A 224 18.51 -4.62 11.48
C LYS A 224 17.45 -4.47 10.40
N VAL A 225 17.30 -3.28 9.83
CA VAL A 225 16.35 -3.04 8.74
C VAL A 225 16.91 -3.67 7.47
N THR A 226 16.46 -4.89 7.19
CA THR A 226 16.95 -5.68 6.04
C THR A 226 15.80 -6.46 5.42
N VAL A 227 15.92 -6.75 4.12
CA VAL A 227 14.98 -7.65 3.44
C VAL A 227 15.30 -9.08 3.84
N ARG A 228 14.31 -9.77 4.42
CA ARG A 228 14.34 -11.21 4.64
C ARG A 228 14.03 -11.94 3.33
N GLU A 229 15.03 -12.64 2.79
CA GLU A 229 14.94 -13.30 1.48
C GLU A 229 13.81 -14.36 1.43
N ASP A 230 13.66 -15.14 2.49
CA ASP A 230 12.60 -16.15 2.62
C ASP A 230 11.20 -15.54 2.61
N ILE A 231 11.02 -14.40 3.27
CA ILE A 231 9.75 -13.63 3.25
C ILE A 231 9.50 -13.05 1.86
N PHE A 232 10.54 -12.49 1.22
CA PHE A 232 10.42 -11.95 -0.13
C PHE A 232 10.05 -13.04 -1.15
N ALA A 233 10.70 -14.22 -1.08
CA ALA A 233 10.39 -15.37 -1.94
C ALA A 233 8.91 -15.82 -1.77
N ALA A 234 8.47 -15.93 -0.52
CA ALA A 234 7.10 -16.30 -0.19
C ALA A 234 6.07 -15.27 -0.68
N LEU A 235 6.39 -13.97 -0.55
CA LEU A 235 5.58 -12.88 -1.07
C LEU A 235 5.46 -12.96 -2.59
N VAL A 236 6.59 -13.12 -3.30
CA VAL A 236 6.64 -13.24 -4.77
C VAL A 236 5.75 -14.40 -5.23
N GLU A 237 5.96 -15.58 -4.66
CA GLU A 237 5.15 -16.76 -5.00
C GLU A 237 3.67 -16.53 -4.72
N GLY A 238 3.34 -16.02 -3.52
CA GLY A 238 1.95 -15.80 -3.11
C GLY A 238 1.22 -14.80 -4.00
N TYR A 239 1.86 -13.68 -4.33
CA TYR A 239 1.21 -12.61 -5.11
C TYR A 239 1.09 -12.95 -6.59
N ILE A 240 2.14 -13.54 -7.19
CA ILE A 240 2.17 -13.83 -8.63
C ILE A 240 1.26 -15.02 -8.98
N GLU A 241 1.19 -16.07 -8.15
CA GLU A 241 0.44 -17.28 -8.46
C GLU A 241 -1.02 -17.02 -8.88
N PRO A 242 -1.83 -16.22 -8.14
CA PRO A 242 -3.19 -15.88 -8.56
C PRO A 242 -3.25 -15.02 -9.83
N LEU A 243 -2.18 -14.28 -10.13
CA LEU A 243 -2.09 -13.36 -11.25
C LEU A 243 -1.60 -14.01 -12.56
N LYS A 244 -1.06 -15.22 -12.53
CA LYS A 244 -0.41 -15.88 -13.69
C LYS A 244 -1.20 -15.84 -14.99
N ALA A 245 -2.53 -15.95 -14.92
CA ALA A 245 -3.38 -15.91 -16.10
C ALA A 245 -3.65 -14.49 -16.64
N HIS A 246 -3.27 -13.46 -15.92
CA HIS A 246 -3.69 -12.07 -16.15
C HIS A 246 -2.55 -11.05 -16.23
N ILE A 247 -1.41 -11.40 -15.64
CA ILE A 247 -0.22 -10.53 -15.59
C ILE A 247 0.55 -10.59 -16.92
N THR A 248 0.93 -9.44 -17.44
CA THR A 248 1.84 -9.37 -18.57
C THR A 248 3.30 -9.51 -18.12
N GLU A 249 4.20 -9.92 -19.02
CA GLU A 249 5.62 -9.98 -18.73
C GLU A 249 6.20 -8.61 -18.31
N GLN A 250 5.68 -7.53 -18.88
CA GLN A 250 6.11 -6.18 -18.53
C GLN A 250 5.63 -5.77 -17.11
N GLU A 251 4.41 -6.13 -16.72
CA GLU A 251 3.92 -5.92 -15.36
C GLU A 251 4.77 -6.72 -14.35
N LYS A 252 5.03 -8.00 -14.63
CA LYS A 252 5.88 -8.85 -13.79
C LYS A 252 7.29 -8.27 -13.65
N ALA A 253 7.92 -7.87 -14.77
CA ALA A 253 9.24 -7.24 -14.74
C ALA A 253 9.25 -5.92 -13.94
N SER A 254 8.14 -5.17 -13.94
CA SER A 254 8.02 -3.92 -13.19
C SER A 254 8.01 -4.08 -11.67
N PHE A 255 7.74 -5.28 -11.16
CA PHE A 255 7.72 -5.55 -9.71
C PHE A 255 9.06 -5.27 -9.04
N TRP A 256 10.17 -5.46 -9.76
CA TRP A 256 11.49 -5.06 -9.26
C TRP A 256 11.59 -3.55 -9.03
N LEU A 257 11.03 -2.75 -9.92
CA LEU A 257 10.97 -1.30 -9.72
C LEU A 257 10.05 -0.95 -8.56
N GLY A 258 8.90 -1.62 -8.41
CA GLY A 258 8.00 -1.45 -7.27
C GLY A 258 8.67 -1.70 -5.92
N ALA A 259 9.46 -2.78 -5.83
CA ALA A 259 10.22 -3.11 -4.61
C ALA A 259 11.22 -2.02 -4.20
N GLN A 260 11.74 -1.25 -5.15
CA GLN A 260 12.64 -0.12 -4.90
C GLN A 260 11.88 1.17 -4.60
N VAL A 261 10.89 1.47 -5.45
CA VAL A 261 10.17 2.75 -5.42
C VAL A 261 9.38 2.92 -4.14
N MET A 262 8.70 1.89 -3.65
CA MET A 262 7.79 2.06 -2.51
C MET A 262 8.52 2.43 -1.22
N PRO A 263 9.56 1.70 -0.75
CA PRO A 263 10.29 2.14 0.44
C PRO A 263 10.96 3.51 0.22
N PHE A 264 11.52 3.78 -0.95
CA PHE A 264 12.14 5.07 -1.25
C PHE A 264 11.12 6.21 -1.18
N MET A 265 9.99 6.10 -1.89
CA MET A 265 8.95 7.13 -1.93
C MET A 265 8.34 7.41 -0.57
N ILE A 266 8.10 6.38 0.23
CA ILE A 266 7.57 6.56 1.60
C ILE A 266 8.60 7.25 2.48
N GLY A 267 9.88 6.91 2.37
CA GLY A 267 10.97 7.64 3.03
C GLY A 267 11.02 9.12 2.64
N VAL A 268 10.90 9.43 1.35
CA VAL A 268 10.82 10.81 0.84
C VAL A 268 9.63 11.55 1.44
N ARG A 269 8.46 10.92 1.56
CA ARG A 269 7.26 11.52 2.16
C ARG A 269 7.45 11.84 3.65
N PHE A 270 8.06 10.93 4.42
CA PHE A 270 8.37 11.19 5.82
C PHE A 270 9.39 12.32 5.98
N LEU A 271 10.44 12.33 5.16
CA LEU A 271 11.45 13.39 5.18
C LEU A 271 10.84 14.75 4.82
N THR A 272 9.95 14.79 3.83
CA THR A 272 9.26 16.02 3.43
C THR A 272 8.39 16.55 4.57
N ASP A 273 7.62 15.69 5.23
CA ASP A 273 6.78 16.10 6.35
C ASP A 273 7.59 16.56 7.56
N TYR A 274 8.73 15.92 7.84
CA TYR A 274 9.68 16.37 8.86
C TYR A 274 10.18 17.80 8.60
N LEU A 275 10.51 18.10 7.33
CA LEU A 275 10.96 19.45 6.93
C LEU A 275 9.82 20.47 6.90
N ASP A 276 8.59 20.03 6.66
CA ASP A 276 7.40 20.89 6.67
C ASP A 276 6.85 21.14 8.10
N GLY A 277 7.39 20.48 9.13
CA GLY A 277 7.01 20.66 10.54
C GLY A 277 6.01 19.63 11.06
N ASP A 278 6.01 18.40 10.50
CA ASP A 278 5.24 17.25 10.97
C ASP A 278 3.71 17.47 10.93
N ASN A 279 3.20 17.93 9.80
CA ASN A 279 1.79 18.31 9.64
C ASN A 279 0.89 17.20 9.06
N TYR A 280 1.46 16.23 8.34
CA TYR A 280 0.70 15.21 7.62
C TYR A 280 0.64 13.89 8.39
N PHE A 281 1.77 13.34 8.81
CA PHE A 281 1.84 12.10 9.57
C PHE A 281 1.80 12.37 11.07
N GLY A 282 1.02 11.58 11.81
CA GLY A 282 1.04 11.64 13.27
C GLY A 282 2.41 11.27 13.83
N ILE A 283 2.92 12.10 14.75
CA ILE A 283 4.21 11.89 15.41
C ILE A 283 4.05 11.58 16.90
N LYS A 284 4.99 10.79 17.44
CA LYS A 284 5.10 10.49 18.88
C LYS A 284 6.09 11.44 19.59
N HIS A 285 7.06 11.98 18.83
CA HIS A 285 8.13 12.89 19.29
C HIS A 285 8.72 13.64 18.08
N PRO A 286 9.52 14.70 18.26
CA PRO A 286 9.95 15.60 17.19
C PRO A 286 10.77 14.97 16.07
N GLU A 287 11.52 13.87 16.34
CA GLU A 287 12.36 13.18 15.35
C GLU A 287 11.65 12.01 14.66
N HIS A 288 10.40 11.71 15.00
CA HIS A 288 9.73 10.49 14.59
C HIS A 288 9.65 10.31 13.07
N ASN A 289 9.33 11.37 12.31
CA ASN A 289 9.29 11.28 10.86
C ASN A 289 10.68 11.16 10.23
N LEU A 290 11.72 11.71 10.84
CA LEU A 290 13.11 11.52 10.38
C LEU A 290 13.56 10.07 10.62
N GLU A 291 13.23 9.49 11.76
CA GLU A 291 13.52 8.08 12.07
C GLU A 291 12.83 7.14 11.08
N ARG A 292 11.55 7.40 10.77
CA ARG A 292 10.80 6.64 9.77
C ARG A 292 11.39 6.81 8.36
N ALA A 293 11.81 8.01 7.99
CA ALA A 293 12.50 8.23 6.71
C ALA A 293 13.79 7.41 6.61
N ASN A 294 14.62 7.46 7.65
CA ASN A 294 15.88 6.70 7.71
C ASN A 294 15.65 5.18 7.65
N ASN A 295 14.61 4.69 8.34
CA ASN A 295 14.21 3.29 8.29
C ASN A 295 13.86 2.86 6.86
N GLN A 296 13.04 3.63 6.16
CA GLN A 296 12.64 3.33 4.78
C GLN A 296 13.82 3.41 3.80
N PHE A 297 14.74 4.35 3.98
CA PHE A 297 15.97 4.42 3.19
C PHE A 297 16.92 3.26 3.47
N ALA A 298 16.99 2.78 4.71
CA ALA A 298 17.75 1.57 5.05
C ALA A 298 17.16 0.34 4.35
N LEU A 299 15.84 0.21 4.34
CA LEU A 299 15.16 -0.88 3.64
C LEU A 299 15.41 -0.82 2.12
N TYR A 300 15.31 0.36 1.50
CA TYR A 300 15.66 0.55 0.10
C TYR A 300 17.09 0.08 -0.20
N ARG A 301 18.06 0.49 0.62
CA ARG A 301 19.47 0.06 0.47
C ARG A 301 19.61 -1.46 0.56
N SER A 302 18.86 -2.08 1.46
CA SER A 302 18.86 -3.55 1.60
C SER A 302 18.26 -4.23 0.38
N VAL A 303 17.18 -3.69 -0.21
CA VAL A 303 16.61 -4.19 -1.48
C VAL A 303 17.67 -4.14 -2.59
N VAL A 304 18.32 -2.99 -2.76
CA VAL A 304 19.34 -2.81 -3.83
C VAL A 304 20.57 -3.68 -3.59
N ALA A 305 21.03 -3.83 -2.34
CA ALA A 305 22.18 -4.66 -2.02
C ALA A 305 21.97 -6.16 -2.33
N GLN A 306 20.72 -6.63 -2.31
CA GLN A 306 20.34 -8.01 -2.59
C GLN A 306 19.76 -8.21 -4.02
N GLN A 307 19.97 -7.25 -4.93
CA GLN A 307 19.28 -7.20 -6.22
C GLN A 307 19.37 -8.48 -7.06
N GLU A 308 20.53 -9.13 -7.10
CA GLU A 308 20.74 -10.34 -7.93
C GLU A 308 19.80 -11.46 -7.50
N THR A 309 19.73 -11.73 -6.19
CA THR A 309 18.85 -12.75 -5.63
C THR A 309 17.37 -12.37 -5.77
N LEU A 310 17.02 -11.15 -5.36
CA LEU A 310 15.62 -10.74 -5.34
C LEU A 310 15.01 -10.62 -6.75
N LYS A 311 15.76 -10.13 -7.73
CA LYS A 311 15.34 -10.13 -9.13
C LYS A 311 15.14 -11.54 -9.68
N ALA A 312 16.06 -12.45 -9.37
CA ALA A 312 15.94 -13.84 -9.83
C ALA A 312 14.68 -14.51 -9.30
N LEU A 313 14.27 -14.21 -8.06
CA LEU A 313 13.02 -14.72 -7.49
C LEU A 313 11.79 -14.23 -8.27
N ILE A 314 11.75 -12.95 -8.66
CA ILE A 314 10.63 -12.41 -9.47
C ILE A 314 10.60 -13.04 -10.86
N VAL A 315 11.75 -13.15 -11.52
CA VAL A 315 11.83 -13.68 -12.90
C VAL A 315 11.38 -15.14 -12.96
N ASN A 316 11.76 -15.95 -11.96
CA ASN A 316 11.51 -17.39 -11.92
C ASN A 316 10.11 -17.77 -11.40
N ALA A 317 9.32 -16.83 -10.85
CA ALA A 317 7.96 -17.07 -10.42
C ALA A 317 6.96 -17.05 -11.60
#